data_1241a25da109d680c659619c2a6f4d19
#
_entry.id   1241a25da109d680c659619c2a6f4d19
#
_cell.length_a   1.000
_cell.length_b   1.000
_cell.length_c   1.000
_cell.angle_alpha   90.00
_cell.angle_beta   90.00
_cell.angle_gamma   90.00
#
_symmetry.space_group_name_H-M   'P 1'
#
loop_
_entity.id
_entity.type
_entity.pdbx_description
1 polymer ?
#
loop_
_entity_poly.entity_id
_entity_poly.type
_entity_poly.pdbx_seq_one_letter_code
_entity_poly.pdbx_strand_id
1 'polypeptide(L)'
;MNIALKLTLGALAAVPLTCAAQAPKLNCTKDMSYSAEFLEKFPNASAACNEVIEANGQKWVRFNAVVKSREDHHLTVKFIDSHHNAVATMTFSFDPTARVTLDDHQQKAAASLEEGDKLLIWMPESRIGLYAKPDPSQGKHFTLLSDDTNKQEEE
;
A
#
# COMPACT_ATOMS: atom_id res chain seq x y z
N MET A 1 74.83 -6.56 -8.35
CA MET A 1 73.70 -6.73 -7.40
C MET A 1 72.56 -5.85 -7.90
N ASN A 2 71.64 -6.41 -8.73
CA ASN A 2 70.57 -5.65 -9.37
C ASN A 2 69.27 -5.99 -8.66
N ILE A 3 68.70 -5.03 -7.96
CA ILE A 3 67.42 -5.14 -7.32
C ILE A 3 66.37 -4.59 -8.30
N ALA A 4 65.62 -5.47 -8.91
CA ALA A 4 64.48 -5.11 -9.78
C ALA A 4 63.28 -4.81 -8.90
N LEU A 5 62.86 -3.56 -8.88
CA LEU A 5 61.66 -3.09 -8.23
C LEU A 5 60.46 -3.38 -9.15
N LYS A 6 59.63 -4.34 -8.80
CA LYS A 6 58.35 -4.61 -9.52
C LYS A 6 57.29 -3.65 -8.99
N LEU A 7 56.91 -2.67 -9.79
CA LEU A 7 55.70 -1.88 -9.57
C LEU A 7 54.48 -2.70 -9.95
N THR A 8 53.65 -3.08 -9.01
CA THR A 8 52.33 -3.62 -9.25
C THR A 8 51.33 -2.45 -9.39
N LEU A 9 50.84 -2.23 -10.61
CA LEU A 9 49.72 -1.33 -10.87
C LEU A 9 48.45 -1.98 -10.30
N GLY A 10 47.91 -1.41 -9.24
CA GLY A 10 46.60 -1.74 -8.75
C GLY A 10 45.53 -1.08 -9.63
N ALA A 11 44.73 -1.88 -10.32
CA ALA A 11 43.58 -1.40 -11.05
C ALA A 11 42.46 -1.01 -10.04
N LEU A 12 42.17 0.26 -9.92
CA LEU A 12 40.96 0.74 -9.23
C LEU A 12 39.75 0.43 -10.11
N ALA A 13 38.96 -0.58 -9.70
CA ALA A 13 37.67 -0.82 -10.29
C ALA A 13 36.69 0.29 -9.80
N ALA A 14 36.32 1.18 -10.70
CA ALA A 14 35.26 2.16 -10.47
C ALA A 14 33.93 1.39 -10.45
N VAL A 15 33.33 1.27 -9.27
CA VAL A 15 31.97 0.75 -9.10
C VAL A 15 31.01 1.87 -9.55
N PRO A 16 30.17 1.66 -10.57
CA PRO A 16 29.16 2.65 -10.94
C PRO A 16 28.14 2.74 -9.80
N LEU A 17 28.05 3.89 -9.13
CA LEU A 17 26.92 4.24 -8.26
C LEU A 17 25.68 4.34 -9.18
N THR A 18 24.89 3.29 -9.23
CA THR A 18 23.54 3.37 -9.79
C THR A 18 22.70 4.21 -8.82
N CYS A 19 22.52 5.49 -9.14
CA CYS A 19 21.48 6.31 -8.54
C CYS A 19 20.14 5.63 -8.85
N ALA A 20 19.57 4.94 -7.88
CA ALA A 20 18.19 4.52 -7.94
C ALA A 20 17.35 5.81 -8.01
N ALA A 21 16.84 6.14 -9.19
CA ALA A 21 15.92 7.25 -9.37
C ALA A 21 14.70 6.96 -8.50
N GLN A 22 14.51 7.74 -7.44
CA GLN A 22 13.30 7.66 -6.63
C GLN A 22 12.12 8.05 -7.53
N ALA A 23 11.14 7.15 -7.62
CA ALA A 23 9.92 7.45 -8.34
C ALA A 23 9.31 8.77 -7.81
N PRO A 24 8.81 9.65 -8.69
CA PRO A 24 8.24 10.92 -8.27
C PRO A 24 7.08 10.67 -7.31
N LYS A 25 7.06 11.40 -6.19
CA LYS A 25 5.91 11.36 -5.26
C LYS A 25 4.70 11.98 -5.96
N LEU A 26 3.67 11.19 -6.18
CA LEU A 26 2.41 11.63 -6.74
C LEU A 26 1.59 12.36 -5.67
N ASN A 27 0.74 13.28 -6.12
CA ASN A 27 -0.09 14.11 -5.24
C ASN A 27 -1.51 13.55 -5.13
N CYS A 28 -2.01 13.39 -3.93
CA CYS A 28 -3.35 12.88 -3.63
C CYS A 28 -4.50 13.61 -4.34
N THR A 29 -4.33 14.89 -4.64
CA THR A 29 -5.40 15.71 -5.20
C THR A 29 -5.28 15.88 -6.71
N LYS A 30 -4.04 15.98 -7.22
CA LYS A 30 -3.79 16.29 -8.64
C LYS A 30 -3.57 15.05 -9.49
N ASP A 31 -2.96 14.02 -8.90
CA ASP A 31 -2.50 12.86 -9.65
C ASP A 31 -3.46 11.68 -9.54
N MET A 32 -4.50 11.79 -8.69
CA MET A 32 -5.51 10.75 -8.51
C MET A 32 -6.78 11.03 -9.30
N SER A 33 -7.29 9.97 -9.93
CA SER A 33 -8.59 9.96 -10.62
C SER A 33 -9.35 8.72 -10.19
N TYR A 34 -10.02 8.83 -9.06
CA TYR A 34 -10.86 7.72 -8.57
C TYR A 34 -12.01 7.43 -9.53
N SER A 35 -12.34 6.16 -9.72
CA SER A 35 -13.51 5.77 -10.50
C SER A 35 -14.81 6.27 -9.85
N ALA A 36 -15.89 6.37 -10.64
CA ALA A 36 -17.20 6.76 -10.11
C ALA A 36 -17.68 5.79 -9.03
N GLU A 37 -17.51 4.48 -9.25
CA GLU A 37 -17.86 3.43 -8.27
C GLU A 37 -17.06 3.57 -6.97
N PHE A 38 -15.78 3.94 -7.07
CA PHE A 38 -14.95 4.19 -5.90
C PHE A 38 -15.50 5.36 -5.08
N LEU A 39 -15.81 6.50 -5.76
CA LEU A 39 -16.32 7.69 -5.10
C LEU A 39 -17.75 7.54 -4.56
N GLU A 40 -18.55 6.65 -5.11
CA GLU A 40 -19.86 6.31 -4.57
C GLU A 40 -19.74 5.69 -3.18
N LYS A 41 -18.78 4.78 -3.00
CA LYS A 41 -18.52 4.11 -1.73
C LYS A 41 -17.63 4.92 -0.79
N PHE A 42 -16.73 5.74 -1.34
CA PHE A 42 -15.78 6.54 -0.58
C PHE A 42 -15.72 8.01 -1.09
N PRO A 43 -16.76 8.82 -0.85
CA PRO A 43 -16.89 10.17 -1.42
C PRO A 43 -15.74 11.10 -1.07
N ASN A 44 -15.17 10.96 0.13
CA ASN A 44 -14.11 11.82 0.65
C ASN A 44 -12.72 11.15 0.60
N ALA A 45 -12.49 10.23 -0.33
CA ALA A 45 -11.24 9.48 -0.43
C ALA A 45 -9.99 10.39 -0.50
N SER A 46 -10.08 11.51 -1.22
CA SER A 46 -8.98 12.46 -1.33
C SER A 46 -8.54 13.05 0.01
N ALA A 47 -9.46 13.22 0.96
CA ALA A 47 -9.14 13.73 2.31
C ALA A 47 -8.40 12.70 3.15
N ALA A 48 -8.67 11.41 2.95
CA ALA A 48 -8.01 10.32 3.65
C ALA A 48 -6.71 9.84 2.97
N CYS A 49 -6.43 10.32 1.76
CA CYS A 49 -5.24 9.93 1.00
C CYS A 49 -3.95 10.42 1.67
N ASN A 50 -3.00 9.52 1.88
CA ASN A 50 -1.70 9.83 2.48
C ASN A 50 -0.53 9.74 1.50
N GLU A 51 -0.60 8.82 0.57
CA GLU A 51 0.46 8.57 -0.39
C GLU A 51 -0.13 7.99 -1.66
N VAL A 52 0.43 8.38 -2.79
CA VAL A 52 0.10 7.81 -4.10
C VAL A 52 1.37 7.27 -4.72
N ILE A 53 1.30 6.07 -5.25
CA ILE A 53 2.37 5.46 -6.05
C ILE A 53 1.78 4.95 -7.35
N GLU A 54 2.62 4.85 -8.38
CA GLU A 54 2.29 4.15 -9.61
C GLU A 54 3.02 2.82 -9.65
N ALA A 55 2.27 1.75 -9.85
CA ALA A 55 2.81 0.42 -10.00
C ALA A 55 2.05 -0.32 -11.10
N ASN A 56 2.79 -0.90 -12.05
CA ASN A 56 2.24 -1.68 -13.15
C ASN A 56 1.20 -0.96 -14.02
N GLY A 57 1.40 0.36 -14.22
CA GLY A 57 0.50 1.20 -15.01
C GLY A 57 -0.81 1.56 -14.31
N GLN A 58 -0.91 1.33 -13.01
CA GLN A 58 -2.04 1.68 -12.18
C GLN A 58 -1.59 2.54 -11.01
N LYS A 59 -2.41 3.51 -10.62
CA LYS A 59 -2.18 4.32 -9.43
C LYS A 59 -2.78 3.64 -8.21
N TRP A 60 -2.02 3.67 -7.14
CA TRP A 60 -2.36 3.10 -5.85
C TRP A 60 -2.32 4.18 -4.79
N VAL A 61 -3.30 4.13 -3.92
CA VAL A 61 -3.45 5.08 -2.81
C VAL A 61 -3.21 4.36 -1.50
N ARG A 62 -2.42 4.96 -0.64
CA ARG A 62 -2.31 4.55 0.75
C ARG A 62 -3.22 5.40 1.62
N PHE A 63 -4.03 4.73 2.39
CA PHE A 63 -4.89 5.31 3.42
C PHE A 63 -4.42 4.91 4.80
N ASN A 64 -4.56 5.79 5.76
CA ASN A 64 -4.44 5.45 7.17
C ASN A 64 -5.82 5.10 7.71
N ALA A 65 -5.88 4.02 8.48
CA ALA A 65 -7.12 3.57 9.08
C ALA A 65 -6.88 3.07 10.51
N VAL A 66 -7.96 3.03 11.29
CA VAL A 66 -7.97 2.46 12.64
C VAL A 66 -9.00 1.35 12.68
N VAL A 67 -8.64 0.22 13.22
CA VAL A 67 -9.57 -0.90 13.45
C VAL A 67 -10.64 -0.46 14.44
N LYS A 68 -11.90 -0.59 14.04
CA LYS A 68 -13.06 -0.32 14.88
C LYS A 68 -13.60 -1.59 15.52
N SER A 69 -13.70 -2.65 14.74
CA SER A 69 -14.12 -3.98 15.21
C SER A 69 -13.64 -5.06 14.24
N ARG A 70 -13.55 -6.25 14.75
CA ARG A 70 -13.32 -7.48 13.98
C ARG A 70 -14.31 -8.55 14.44
N GLU A 71 -15.06 -9.09 13.51
CA GLU A 71 -16.05 -10.14 13.75
C GLU A 71 -15.85 -11.24 12.71
N ASP A 72 -15.54 -12.44 13.16
CA ASP A 72 -15.24 -13.60 12.30
C ASP A 72 -14.25 -13.23 11.17
N HIS A 73 -14.75 -13.14 9.93
CA HIS A 73 -14.00 -12.79 8.73
C HIS A 73 -14.23 -11.34 8.26
N HIS A 74 -14.86 -10.50 9.11
CA HIS A 74 -15.14 -9.11 8.78
C HIS A 74 -14.30 -8.18 9.62
N LEU A 75 -13.69 -7.20 8.96
CA LEU A 75 -12.88 -6.16 9.56
C LEU A 75 -13.55 -4.81 9.28
N THR A 76 -14.00 -4.14 10.33
CA THR A 76 -14.49 -2.76 10.21
C THR A 76 -13.37 -1.80 10.56
N VAL A 77 -13.05 -0.91 9.64
CA VAL A 77 -12.02 0.11 9.80
C VAL A 77 -12.59 1.51 9.63
N LYS A 78 -12.03 2.45 10.34
CA LYS A 78 -12.30 3.86 10.23
C LYS A 78 -11.11 4.52 9.53
N PHE A 79 -11.32 5.05 8.32
CA PHE A 79 -10.34 5.86 7.60
C PHE A 79 -10.21 7.22 8.23
N ILE A 80 -8.99 7.71 8.35
CA ILE A 80 -8.67 8.97 9.02
C ILE A 80 -7.85 9.87 8.10
N ASP A 81 -8.06 11.17 8.21
CA ASP A 81 -7.26 12.19 7.56
C ASP A 81 -5.91 12.44 8.29
N SER A 82 -5.11 13.35 7.77
CA SER A 82 -3.82 13.75 8.38
C SER A 82 -3.97 14.40 9.77
N HIS A 83 -5.17 14.84 10.13
CA HIS A 83 -5.51 15.42 11.44
C HIS A 83 -6.18 14.41 12.38
N HIS A 84 -6.21 13.13 11.99
CA HIS A 84 -6.85 12.03 12.71
C HIS A 84 -8.39 12.13 12.79
N ASN A 85 -9.02 12.96 11.96
CA ASN A 85 -10.48 13.00 11.86
C ASN A 85 -10.98 11.80 11.06
N ALA A 86 -12.14 11.28 11.46
CA ALA A 86 -12.81 10.22 10.72
C ALA A 86 -13.33 10.75 9.37
N VAL A 87 -12.98 10.07 8.28
CA VAL A 87 -13.43 10.41 6.93
C VAL A 87 -14.51 9.42 6.46
N ALA A 88 -14.31 8.14 6.70
CA ALA A 88 -15.25 7.07 6.35
C ALA A 88 -15.07 5.87 7.28
N THR A 89 -16.09 5.02 7.33
CA THR A 89 -16.02 3.70 7.97
C THR A 89 -16.45 2.65 6.97
N MET A 90 -15.65 1.60 6.81
CA MET A 90 -15.93 0.52 5.89
C MET A 90 -15.70 -0.83 6.55
N THR A 91 -16.45 -1.82 6.11
CA THR A 91 -16.29 -3.22 6.53
C THR A 91 -15.82 -4.05 5.34
N PHE A 92 -14.78 -4.83 5.56
CA PHE A 92 -14.18 -5.71 4.56
C PHE A 92 -14.25 -7.15 5.04
N SER A 93 -14.54 -8.07 4.12
CA SER A 93 -14.26 -9.47 4.35
C SER A 93 -12.75 -9.71 4.19
N PHE A 94 -12.14 -10.56 4.97
CA PHE A 94 -10.72 -10.85 4.87
C PHE A 94 -10.43 -12.35 4.99
N ASP A 95 -9.33 -12.76 4.35
CA ASP A 95 -8.75 -14.08 4.59
C ASP A 95 -8.07 -14.08 5.98
N PRO A 96 -8.42 -14.99 6.89
CA PRO A 96 -7.82 -15.06 8.22
C PRO A 96 -6.30 -15.20 8.21
N THR A 97 -5.74 -15.75 7.14
CA THR A 97 -4.29 -15.90 6.96
C THR A 97 -3.61 -14.67 6.37
N ALA A 98 -4.40 -13.71 5.87
CA ALA A 98 -3.89 -12.47 5.31
C ALA A 98 -3.07 -11.68 6.35
N ARG A 99 -2.02 -11.03 5.88
CA ARG A 99 -1.20 -10.16 6.71
C ARG A 99 -1.41 -8.72 6.27
N VAL A 100 -1.70 -7.87 7.23
CA VAL A 100 -1.89 -6.44 7.03
C VAL A 100 -0.70 -5.66 7.59
N THR A 101 -0.47 -4.48 7.07
CA THR A 101 0.62 -3.61 7.52
C THR A 101 0.08 -2.59 8.53
N LEU A 102 0.70 -2.54 9.69
CA LEU A 102 0.44 -1.52 10.72
C LEU A 102 1.16 -0.21 10.37
N ASP A 103 0.81 0.88 11.03
CA ASP A 103 1.42 2.20 10.82
C ASP A 103 2.92 2.25 11.17
N ASP A 104 3.39 1.37 12.05
CA ASP A 104 4.80 1.16 12.37
C ASP A 104 5.54 0.26 11.36
N HIS A 105 4.90 -0.07 10.24
CA HIS A 105 5.38 -0.95 9.17
C HIS A 105 5.56 -2.43 9.57
N GLN A 106 5.10 -2.85 10.74
CA GLN A 106 5.04 -4.25 11.11
C GLN A 106 3.90 -4.97 10.39
N GLN A 107 4.05 -6.28 10.21
CA GLN A 107 3.04 -7.14 9.64
C GLN A 107 2.30 -7.91 10.74
N LYS A 108 0.97 -7.81 10.76
CA LYS A 108 0.12 -8.53 11.70
C LYS A 108 -0.88 -9.40 10.94
N ALA A 109 -1.17 -10.60 11.43
CA ALA A 109 -2.23 -11.42 10.83
C ALA A 109 -3.58 -10.70 10.98
N ALA A 110 -4.39 -10.68 9.93
CA ALA A 110 -5.70 -10.03 9.96
C ALA A 110 -6.60 -10.60 11.07
N ALA A 111 -6.51 -11.91 11.30
CA ALA A 111 -7.23 -12.58 12.40
C ALA A 111 -6.78 -12.15 13.81
N SER A 112 -5.63 -11.49 13.94
CA SER A 112 -5.07 -11.03 15.23
C SER A 112 -5.23 -9.54 15.46
N LEU A 113 -5.92 -8.83 14.56
CA LEU A 113 -6.18 -7.40 14.72
C LEU A 113 -7.12 -7.13 15.89
N GLU A 114 -6.85 -6.05 16.59
CA GLU A 114 -7.62 -5.59 17.74
C GLU A 114 -8.16 -4.18 17.49
N GLU A 115 -9.21 -3.81 18.21
CA GLU A 115 -9.73 -2.45 18.17
C GLU A 115 -8.63 -1.45 18.56
N GLY A 116 -8.48 -0.38 17.75
CA GLY A 116 -7.45 0.63 17.93
C GLY A 116 -6.16 0.37 17.16
N ASP A 117 -5.94 -0.82 16.60
CA ASP A 117 -4.81 -1.06 15.71
C ASP A 117 -4.84 -0.08 14.53
N LYS A 118 -3.70 0.53 14.23
CA LYS A 118 -3.55 1.49 13.13
C LYS A 118 -2.98 0.79 11.92
N LEU A 119 -3.66 0.92 10.79
CA LEU A 119 -3.36 0.19 9.56
C LEU A 119 -2.94 1.14 8.44
N LEU A 120 -2.04 0.66 7.57
CA LEU A 120 -1.76 1.22 6.26
C LEU A 120 -2.48 0.36 5.22
N ILE A 121 -3.49 0.92 4.58
CA ILE A 121 -4.33 0.22 3.60
C ILE A 121 -4.02 0.75 2.21
N TRP A 122 -3.71 -0.14 1.28
CA TRP A 122 -3.51 0.20 -0.12
C TRP A 122 -4.73 -0.16 -0.94
N MET A 123 -5.14 0.75 -1.83
CA MET A 123 -6.22 0.53 -2.79
C MET A 123 -5.84 1.07 -4.16
N PRO A 124 -6.20 0.36 -5.24
CA PRO A 124 -6.10 0.92 -6.58
C PRO A 124 -7.16 2.02 -6.77
N GLU A 125 -6.93 2.96 -7.67
CA GLU A 125 -7.83 4.09 -7.95
C GLU A 125 -9.25 3.70 -8.41
N SER A 126 -9.40 2.46 -8.86
CA SER A 126 -10.63 1.97 -9.48
C SER A 126 -11.43 0.99 -8.61
N ARG A 127 -10.86 0.51 -7.50
CA ARG A 127 -11.50 -0.56 -6.73
C ARG A 127 -11.24 -0.44 -5.23
N ILE A 128 -12.30 -0.59 -4.44
CA ILE A 128 -12.22 -0.66 -2.98
C ILE A 128 -11.92 -2.11 -2.56
N GLY A 129 -11.04 -2.27 -1.59
CA GLY A 129 -10.65 -3.55 -1.03
C GLY A 129 -9.41 -3.43 -0.16
N LEU A 130 -9.04 -4.49 0.54
CA LEU A 130 -7.77 -4.57 1.26
C LEU A 130 -6.74 -5.24 0.35
N TYR A 131 -5.69 -4.51 0.01
CA TYR A 131 -4.61 -5.02 -0.82
C TYR A 131 -3.28 -4.93 -0.08
N ALA A 132 -2.39 -5.86 -0.35
CA ALA A 132 -1.00 -5.70 0.02
C ALA A 132 -0.39 -4.50 -0.73
N LYS A 133 0.66 -3.91 -0.18
CA LYS A 133 1.41 -2.88 -0.89
C LYS A 133 1.84 -3.41 -2.26
N PRO A 134 1.51 -2.71 -3.35
CA PRO A 134 1.91 -3.15 -4.67
C PRO A 134 3.44 -3.13 -4.82
N ASP A 135 3.97 -4.20 -5.40
CA ASP A 135 5.40 -4.33 -5.70
C ASP A 135 5.60 -4.21 -7.22
N PRO A 136 6.22 -3.12 -7.70
CA PRO A 136 6.46 -2.94 -9.12
C PRO A 136 7.30 -4.05 -9.78
N SER A 137 8.08 -4.80 -8.99
CA SER A 137 8.93 -5.88 -9.48
C SER A 137 8.18 -7.18 -9.76
N GLN A 138 6.99 -7.36 -9.20
CA GLN A 138 6.20 -8.59 -9.30
C GLN A 138 5.17 -8.60 -10.45
N GLY A 139 5.23 -7.61 -11.35
CA GLY A 139 4.30 -7.51 -12.47
C GLY A 139 2.87 -7.16 -12.01
N LYS A 140 1.85 -7.68 -12.75
CA LYS A 140 0.45 -7.35 -12.51
C LYS A 140 -0.22 -8.18 -11.40
N HIS A 141 0.54 -8.91 -10.61
CA HIS A 141 -0.02 -9.71 -9.51
C HIS A 141 -0.25 -8.83 -8.29
N PHE A 142 -1.51 -8.58 -8.01
CA PHE A 142 -1.95 -7.89 -6.80
C PHE A 142 -2.46 -8.92 -5.81
N THR A 143 -1.91 -8.91 -4.61
CA THR A 143 -2.44 -9.75 -3.54
C THR A 143 -3.62 -9.04 -2.91
N LEU A 144 -4.82 -9.47 -3.25
CA LEU A 144 -6.04 -9.04 -2.58
C LEU A 144 -6.08 -9.72 -1.22
N LEU A 145 -6.13 -8.92 -0.17
CA LEU A 145 -6.22 -9.40 1.22
C LEU A 145 -7.66 -9.55 1.68
N SER A 146 -8.58 -8.88 1.00
CA SER A 146 -10.02 -9.04 1.20
C SER A 146 -10.74 -8.91 -0.13
N ASP A 147 -11.80 -9.66 -0.29
CA ASP A 147 -12.74 -9.45 -1.36
C ASP A 147 -13.80 -8.44 -0.90
N ASP A 148 -14.06 -7.41 -1.72
CA ASP A 148 -15.28 -6.63 -1.60
C ASP A 148 -16.40 -7.52 -2.16
N THR A 149 -16.95 -8.38 -1.32
CA THR A 149 -18.05 -9.26 -1.67
C THR A 149 -19.35 -8.46 -1.75
N ASN A 150 -19.38 -7.46 -2.62
CA ASN A 150 -20.59 -7.06 -3.30
C ASN A 150 -20.64 -7.77 -4.68
N LYS A 151 -20.47 -9.08 -4.70
CA LYS A 151 -21.14 -9.89 -5.70
C LYS A 151 -22.61 -9.85 -5.31
N GLN A 152 -23.35 -8.90 -5.86
CA GLN A 152 -24.76 -9.10 -6.13
C GLN A 152 -24.81 -10.39 -6.94
N GLU A 153 -25.35 -11.44 -6.33
CA GLU A 153 -25.80 -12.61 -7.05
C GLU A 153 -26.84 -12.10 -8.03
N GLU A 154 -26.45 -11.97 -9.30
CA GLU A 154 -27.41 -11.92 -10.39
C GLU A 154 -27.97 -13.33 -10.49
N GLU A 155 -29.20 -13.50 -9.97
CA GLU A 155 -30.12 -14.55 -10.41
C GLU A 155 -30.58 -14.31 -11.85
#